data_fd665786e7c81b4d11d4203eecc1b1b3
#
_entry.id   fd665786e7c81b4d11d4203eecc1b1b3
#
_cell.length_a   1.000
_cell.length_b   1.000
_cell.length_c   1.000
_cell.angle_alpha   90.00
_cell.angle_beta   90.00
_cell.angle_gamma   90.00
#
_symmetry.space_group_name_H-M   'P 1'
#
loop_
_entity.id
_entity.type
_entity.pdbx_description
1 polymer ?
#
loop_
_entity_poly.entity_id
_entity_poly.type
_entity_poly.pdbx_seq_one_letter_code
_entity_poly.pdbx_strand_id
1 'polypeptide(L)'
;MPGFVALAHEFAHVQDWMTSGKTNFTTSTAWYVSGIDGRTVARSEIFATDMENRLRANLGLPLREFYGADRSRGITEGQILLPGTRTNANLGFINGGVDAAGNLIPITY
;
A
#
# COMPACT_ATOMS: atom_id res chain seq x y z
N MET A 1 5.60 -6.07 -13.54
CA MET A 1 4.76 -4.86 -13.38
C MET A 1 5.00 -3.94 -14.56
N PRO A 2 3.94 -3.39 -15.19
CA PRO A 2 4.14 -2.38 -16.23
C PRO A 2 4.93 -1.18 -15.71
N GLY A 3 5.79 -0.60 -16.56
CA GLY A 3 6.69 0.48 -16.15
C GLY A 3 5.99 1.71 -15.60
N PHE A 4 4.84 2.08 -16.17
CA PHE A 4 4.08 3.25 -15.68
C PHE A 4 3.42 2.97 -14.32
N VAL A 5 3.10 1.72 -14.00
CA VAL A 5 2.58 1.37 -12.67
C VAL A 5 3.70 1.46 -11.63
N ALA A 6 4.90 1.01 -11.98
CA ALA A 6 6.07 1.16 -11.12
C ALA A 6 6.39 2.63 -10.88
N LEU A 7 6.32 3.46 -11.91
CA LEU A 7 6.53 4.91 -11.79
C LEU A 7 5.48 5.55 -10.90
N ALA A 8 4.21 5.14 -11.01
CA ALA A 8 3.14 5.65 -10.17
C ALA A 8 3.37 5.30 -8.69
N HIS A 9 3.88 4.10 -8.40
CA HIS A 9 4.22 3.68 -7.04
C HIS A 9 5.31 4.60 -6.46
N GLU A 10 6.39 4.82 -7.20
CA GLU A 10 7.48 5.70 -6.76
C GLU A 10 7.02 7.15 -6.62
N PHE A 11 6.18 7.62 -7.52
CA PHE A 11 5.61 8.96 -7.45
C PHE A 11 4.73 9.13 -6.21
N ALA A 12 4.01 8.09 -5.80
CA ALA A 12 3.20 8.11 -4.59
C ALA A 12 4.06 8.27 -3.33
N HIS A 13 5.25 7.68 -3.28
CA HIS A 13 6.20 7.90 -2.19
C HIS A 13 6.60 9.36 -2.08
N VAL A 14 6.92 10.00 -3.21
CA VAL A 14 7.28 11.42 -3.24
C VAL A 14 6.11 12.28 -2.75
N GLN A 15 4.91 11.99 -3.23
CA GLN A 15 3.71 12.72 -2.83
C GLN A 15 3.42 12.55 -1.34
N ASP A 16 3.55 11.36 -0.80
CA ASP A 16 3.37 11.08 0.62
C ASP A 16 4.36 11.92 1.44
N TRP A 17 5.64 11.94 1.05
CA TRP A 17 6.65 12.73 1.73
C TRP A 17 6.34 14.22 1.68
N MET A 18 5.90 14.74 0.53
CA MET A 18 5.58 16.15 0.36
C MET A 18 4.33 16.58 1.14
N THR A 19 3.30 15.75 1.16
CA THR A 19 2.04 16.07 1.83
C THR A 19 2.12 15.93 3.34
N SER A 20 2.91 14.97 3.83
CA SER A 20 3.08 14.73 5.26
C SER A 20 4.15 15.62 5.88
N GLY A 21 4.88 16.37 5.05
CA GLY A 21 5.98 17.21 5.49
C GLY A 21 7.27 16.43 5.74
N LYS A 22 8.33 17.21 6.02
CA LYS A 22 9.67 16.63 6.17
C LYS A 22 9.84 15.78 7.42
N THR A 23 8.90 15.86 8.35
CA THR A 23 8.88 15.04 9.56
C THR A 23 7.96 13.85 9.41
N ASN A 24 7.61 13.50 8.19
CA ASN A 24 6.74 12.38 7.95
C ASN A 24 7.36 11.09 8.45
N PHE A 25 6.65 10.44 9.33
CA PHE A 25 7.09 9.21 9.96
C PHE A 25 6.71 7.97 9.16
N THR A 26 5.85 8.09 8.15
CA THR A 26 5.48 6.94 7.34
C THR A 26 6.66 6.39 6.55
N THR A 27 7.62 7.23 6.16
CA THR A 27 8.82 6.81 5.45
C THR A 27 9.84 6.13 6.35
N SER A 28 9.90 6.50 7.64
CA SER A 28 10.85 5.94 8.61
C SER A 28 10.21 4.93 9.55
N THR A 29 8.89 4.92 9.67
CA THR A 29 8.19 4.01 10.56
C THR A 29 8.04 2.66 9.90
N ALA A 30 8.40 1.62 10.62
CA ALA A 30 8.31 0.25 10.13
C ALA A 30 6.85 -0.22 10.05
N TRP A 31 6.53 -0.90 8.96
CA TRP A 31 5.30 -1.66 8.83
C TRP A 31 5.52 -3.08 9.35
N TYR A 32 6.52 -3.77 8.79
CA TYR A 32 6.89 -5.12 9.23
C TYR A 32 8.33 -5.41 8.82
N VAL A 33 8.89 -6.48 9.39
CA VAL A 33 10.19 -7.01 8.96
C VAL A 33 9.94 -8.19 8.02
N SER A 34 10.50 -8.10 6.81
CA SER A 34 10.27 -9.12 5.79
C SER A 34 10.86 -10.47 6.22
N GLY A 35 10.05 -11.52 6.12
CA GLY A 35 10.51 -12.90 6.27
C GLY A 35 11.20 -13.43 5.01
N ILE A 36 11.14 -12.69 3.91
CA ILE A 36 11.76 -13.08 2.63
C ILE A 36 13.23 -12.69 2.60
N ASP A 37 13.56 -11.45 2.96
CA ASP A 37 14.92 -10.92 2.87
C ASP A 37 15.43 -10.28 4.16
N GLY A 38 14.64 -10.26 5.21
CA GLY A 38 15.02 -9.70 6.51
C GLY A 38 15.02 -8.18 6.58
N ARG A 39 14.62 -7.49 5.52
CA ARG A 39 14.60 -6.03 5.50
C ARG A 39 13.35 -5.48 6.16
N THR A 40 13.49 -4.31 6.77
CA THR A 40 12.34 -3.58 7.30
C THR A 40 11.58 -2.92 6.16
N VAL A 41 10.28 -3.15 6.12
CA VAL A 41 9.39 -2.53 5.14
C VAL A 41 8.69 -1.34 5.81
N ALA A 42 8.80 -0.17 5.21
CA ALA A 42 8.26 1.06 5.76
C ALA A 42 6.75 1.17 5.54
N ARG A 43 6.06 1.88 6.42
CA ARG A 43 4.61 2.15 6.28
C ARG A 43 4.27 2.93 5.02
N SER A 44 5.20 3.72 4.50
CA SER A 44 4.99 4.45 3.24
C SER A 44 4.63 3.51 2.08
N GLU A 45 5.01 2.24 2.16
CA GLU A 45 4.66 1.25 1.14
C GLU A 45 3.15 0.96 1.12
N ILE A 46 2.47 1.11 2.26
CA ILE A 46 1.00 0.97 2.31
C ILE A 46 0.35 2.04 1.44
N PHE A 47 0.76 3.30 1.59
CA PHE A 47 0.24 4.41 0.80
C PHE A 47 0.58 4.22 -0.70
N ALA A 48 1.83 3.90 -1.01
CA ALA A 48 2.28 3.73 -2.38
C ALA A 48 1.55 2.58 -3.09
N THR A 49 1.29 1.49 -2.38
CA THR A 49 0.56 0.35 -2.93
C THR A 49 -0.93 0.65 -3.10
N ASP A 50 -1.52 1.48 -2.23
CA ASP A 50 -2.87 1.97 -2.42
C ASP A 50 -2.99 2.75 -3.74
N MET A 51 -2.07 3.67 -3.99
CA MET A 51 -2.06 4.45 -5.22
C MET A 51 -1.81 3.57 -6.45
N GLU A 52 -0.94 2.57 -6.32
CA GLU A 52 -0.72 1.59 -7.38
C GLU A 52 -2.00 0.83 -7.70
N ASN A 53 -2.73 0.36 -6.68
CA ASN A 53 -3.97 -0.38 -6.88
C ASN A 53 -5.09 0.49 -7.47
N ARG A 54 -5.15 1.77 -7.14
CA ARG A 54 -6.08 2.70 -7.79
C ARG A 54 -5.83 2.78 -9.29
N LEU A 55 -4.56 2.87 -9.67
CA LEU A 55 -4.17 2.90 -11.08
C LEU A 55 -4.46 1.56 -11.76
N ARG A 56 -4.12 0.45 -11.12
CA ARG A 56 -4.41 -0.90 -11.65
C ARG A 56 -5.90 -1.08 -11.89
N ALA A 57 -6.74 -0.67 -10.96
CA ALA A 57 -8.19 -0.76 -11.12
C ALA A 57 -8.68 0.06 -12.31
N ASN A 58 -8.17 1.27 -12.50
CA ASN A 58 -8.54 2.12 -13.64
C ASN A 58 -8.12 1.51 -14.97
N LEU A 59 -7.06 0.74 -15.00
CA LEU A 59 -6.52 0.13 -16.21
C LEU A 59 -7.00 -1.31 -16.43
N GLY A 60 -7.84 -1.83 -15.54
CA GLY A 60 -8.32 -3.20 -15.63
C GLY A 60 -7.24 -4.24 -15.34
N LEU A 61 -6.18 -3.87 -14.63
CA LEU A 61 -5.11 -4.78 -14.26
C LEU A 61 -5.43 -5.48 -12.94
N PRO A 62 -4.87 -6.70 -12.71
CA PRO A 62 -5.02 -7.36 -11.42
C PRO A 62 -4.48 -6.51 -10.28
N LEU A 63 -5.20 -6.49 -9.16
CA LEU A 63 -4.76 -5.78 -7.96
C LEU A 63 -3.66 -6.54 -7.24
N ARG A 64 -2.81 -5.82 -6.52
CA ARG A 64 -1.86 -6.43 -5.59
C ARG A 64 -2.57 -6.79 -4.30
N GLU A 65 -2.49 -8.06 -3.93
CA GLU A 65 -3.07 -8.56 -2.66
C GLU A 65 -2.08 -8.45 -1.50
N PHE A 66 -0.79 -8.59 -1.80
CA PHE A 66 0.30 -8.54 -0.83
C PHE A 66 1.43 -7.66 -1.35
N TYR A 67 2.12 -7.00 -0.43
CA TYR A 67 3.30 -6.21 -0.77
C TYR A 67 4.46 -7.11 -1.23
N GLY A 68 4.73 -8.18 -0.49
CA GLY A 68 5.80 -9.11 -0.77
C GLY A 68 5.30 -10.52 -1.03
N ALA A 69 5.97 -11.22 -1.96
CA ALA A 69 5.70 -12.62 -2.24
C ALA A 69 6.96 -13.33 -2.68
N ASP A 70 7.13 -14.56 -2.23
CA ASP A 70 8.14 -15.48 -2.71
C ASP A 70 7.45 -16.78 -3.09
N ARG A 71 7.21 -16.96 -4.39
CA ARG A 71 6.48 -18.11 -4.91
C ARG A 71 7.23 -19.41 -4.70
N SER A 72 8.56 -19.38 -4.72
CA SER A 72 9.38 -20.58 -4.55
C SER A 72 9.27 -21.18 -3.15
N ARG A 73 9.01 -20.34 -2.16
CA ARG A 73 8.84 -20.75 -0.77
C ARG A 73 7.38 -20.72 -0.29
N GLY A 74 6.45 -20.29 -1.16
CA GLY A 74 5.05 -20.15 -0.81
C GLY A 74 4.76 -19.08 0.25
N ILE A 75 5.59 -18.04 0.31
CA ILE A 75 5.46 -16.98 1.32
C ILE A 75 4.76 -15.77 0.70
N THR A 76 3.74 -15.25 1.39
CA THR A 76 3.14 -13.95 1.12
C THR A 76 3.18 -13.12 2.39
N GLU A 77 3.41 -11.82 2.27
CA GLU A 77 3.49 -10.93 3.42
C GLU A 77 3.09 -9.50 3.05
N GLY A 78 2.79 -8.69 4.07
CA GLY A 78 2.35 -7.32 3.83
C GLY A 78 0.99 -7.28 3.14
N GLN A 79 -0.05 -7.76 3.81
CA GLN A 79 -1.39 -7.84 3.24
C GLN A 79 -1.91 -6.46 2.83
N ILE A 80 -2.34 -6.32 1.59
CA ILE A 80 -2.87 -5.09 1.02
C ILE A 80 -4.40 -5.13 0.96
N LEU A 81 -4.95 -6.27 0.55
CA LEU A 81 -6.40 -6.44 0.43
C LEU A 81 -6.91 -7.40 1.51
N LEU A 82 -8.12 -7.16 1.96
CA LEU A 82 -8.83 -8.16 2.76
C LEU A 82 -9.04 -9.42 1.91
N PRO A 83 -8.87 -10.63 2.49
CA PRO A 83 -8.91 -11.87 1.71
C PRO A 83 -10.18 -12.01 0.87
N GLY A 84 -10.00 -12.30 -0.41
CA GLY A 84 -11.11 -12.50 -1.34
C GLY A 84 -11.88 -11.24 -1.70
N THR A 85 -11.36 -10.05 -1.38
CA THR A 85 -12.04 -8.79 -1.65
C THR A 85 -11.15 -7.85 -2.43
N ARG A 86 -11.72 -6.73 -2.87
CA ARG A 86 -10.99 -5.62 -3.49
C ARG A 86 -10.86 -4.44 -2.51
N THR A 87 -11.04 -4.70 -1.21
CA THR A 87 -11.04 -3.69 -0.15
C THR A 87 -9.69 -3.66 0.55
N ASN A 88 -9.15 -2.45 0.74
CA ASN A 88 -7.87 -2.26 1.40
C ASN A 88 -7.93 -2.71 2.87
N ALA A 89 -6.91 -3.46 3.29
CA ALA A 89 -6.82 -4.01 4.65
C ALA A 89 -6.18 -3.02 5.64
N ASN A 90 -5.62 -1.89 5.17
CA ASN A 90 -4.77 -1.01 5.97
C ASN A 90 -5.37 0.39 6.15
N LEU A 91 -6.69 0.48 6.29
CA LEU A 91 -7.40 1.77 6.36
C LEU A 91 -6.86 2.70 7.45
N GLY A 92 -6.39 2.14 8.57
CA GLY A 92 -5.87 2.94 9.67
C GLY A 92 -4.57 3.68 9.36
N PHE A 93 -3.90 3.33 8.27
CA PHE A 93 -2.61 3.92 7.88
C PHE A 93 -2.72 4.76 6.60
N ILE A 94 -3.84 4.70 5.93
CA ILE A 94 -4.09 5.49 4.73
C ILE A 94 -4.94 6.67 5.14
N ASN A 95 -4.58 7.85 4.65
CA ASN A 95 -5.38 9.06 4.83
C ASN A 95 -6.65 8.94 3.98
N GLY A 96 -7.43 7.90 4.22
CA GLY A 96 -8.74 7.72 3.66
C GLY A 96 -9.73 8.65 4.38
N GLY A 97 -10.85 8.91 3.79
CA GLY A 97 -11.84 9.73 4.43
C GLY A 97 -12.39 9.09 5.70
N VAL A 98 -12.80 9.91 6.64
CA VAL A 98 -13.67 9.49 7.72
C VAL A 98 -15.06 10.07 7.46
N ASP A 99 -16.10 9.34 7.85
CA ASP A 99 -17.46 9.86 7.73
C ASP A 99 -17.76 10.88 8.85
N ALA A 100 -18.96 11.43 8.85
CA ALA A 100 -19.36 12.44 9.82
C ALA A 100 -19.32 11.93 11.27
N ALA A 101 -19.40 10.62 11.47
CA ALA A 101 -19.32 10.00 12.79
C ALA A 101 -17.89 9.64 13.21
N GLY A 102 -16.90 9.92 12.37
CA GLY A 102 -15.50 9.62 12.64
C GLY A 102 -15.08 8.19 12.29
N ASN A 103 -15.93 7.43 11.61
CA ASN A 103 -15.60 6.08 11.17
C ASN A 103 -14.80 6.10 9.86
N LEU A 104 -13.84 5.20 9.74
CA LEU A 104 -13.06 5.06 8.50
C LEU A 104 -13.97 4.59 7.36
N ILE A 105 -13.85 5.27 6.22
CA ILE A 105 -14.58 4.88 5.01
C ILE A 105 -13.77 3.82 4.29
N PRO A 106 -14.35 2.64 3.99
CA PRO A 106 -13.64 1.59 3.26
C PRO A 106 -13.16 2.06 1.89
N ILE A 107 -11.93 1.66 1.53
CA ILE A 107 -11.37 1.90 0.20
C ILE A 107 -11.49 0.59 -0.59
N THR A 108 -12.36 0.61 -1.59
CA THR A 108 -12.58 -0.54 -2.48
C THR A 108 -12.21 -0.14 -3.90
N TYR A 109 -11.39 -0.97 -4.52
CA TYR A 109 -10.86 -0.68 -5.86
C TYR A 109 -11.73 -1.18 -7.00
#